data_b337acba43152e39993f0d16b33499b1
#
_entry.id   b337acba43152e39993f0d16b33499b1
#
_cell.length_a   1.000
_cell.length_b   1.000
_cell.length_c   1.000
_cell.angle_alpha   90.00
_cell.angle_beta   90.00
_cell.angle_gamma   90.00
#
_symmetry.space_group_name_H-M   'P 1'
#
loop_
_entity.id
_entity.type
_entity.pdbx_description
1 polymer ?
#
loop_
_entity_poly.entity_id
_entity_poly.type
_entity_poly.pdbx_seq_one_letter_code
_entity_poly.pdbx_strand_id
1 'polypeptide(L)'
;MMYQIKNFEPRLYQQTILHTCMRNNTLVVLPTGLGKTKIGILNAVDRLNKYPKTKILFLTPTKPLAEQIFKEFKESTNIENIELFIGTVAPKKRKELWKEAKIIISTPQGLENDIINDSINLFCRIKSF
;
A
#
# COMPACT_ATOMS: atom_id res chain seq x y z
N MET A 1 -12.18 4.72 -13.49
CA MET A 1 -12.30 3.34 -13.00
C MET A 1 -12.39 3.37 -11.48
N MET A 2 -13.36 2.70 -10.91
CA MET A 2 -13.56 2.65 -9.48
C MET A 2 -13.03 1.34 -8.92
N TYR A 3 -12.13 1.41 -7.95
CA TYR A 3 -11.66 0.24 -7.23
C TYR A 3 -12.62 -0.12 -6.12
N GLN A 4 -12.78 -1.40 -5.85
CA GLN A 4 -13.74 -1.92 -4.90
C GLN A 4 -13.08 -2.89 -3.93
N ILE A 5 -13.64 -2.94 -2.72
CA ILE A 5 -13.27 -3.92 -1.70
C ILE A 5 -14.15 -5.14 -1.89
N LYS A 6 -13.57 -6.31 -1.72
CA LYS A 6 -14.26 -7.59 -1.80
C LYS A 6 -13.85 -8.51 -0.66
N ASN A 7 -14.66 -9.51 -0.38
CA ASN A 7 -14.38 -10.58 0.58
C ASN A 7 -14.34 -10.18 2.05
N PHE A 8 -14.67 -8.93 2.40
CA PHE A 8 -14.88 -8.55 3.79
C PHE A 8 -15.78 -7.32 3.90
N GLU A 9 -16.43 -7.17 5.05
CA GLU A 9 -17.20 -5.99 5.38
C GLU A 9 -16.49 -5.21 6.50
N PRO A 10 -16.28 -3.88 6.32
CA PRO A 10 -15.65 -3.07 7.36
C PRO A 10 -16.51 -3.03 8.62
N ARG A 11 -15.90 -3.23 9.77
CA ARG A 11 -16.56 -3.06 11.07
C ARG A 11 -16.72 -1.56 11.38
N LEU A 12 -17.66 -1.23 12.26
CA LEU A 12 -17.94 0.16 12.59
C LEU A 12 -16.70 0.93 13.07
N TYR A 13 -15.89 0.33 13.95
CA TYR A 13 -14.68 0.99 14.43
C TYR A 13 -13.65 1.19 13.30
N GLN A 14 -13.58 0.28 12.34
CA GLN A 14 -12.70 0.43 11.17
C GLN A 14 -13.14 1.61 10.31
N GLN A 15 -14.43 1.77 10.10
CA GLN A 15 -14.98 2.89 9.34
C GLN A 15 -14.72 4.23 10.03
N THR A 16 -14.87 4.27 11.35
CA THR A 16 -14.61 5.47 12.15
C THR A 16 -13.15 5.91 12.06
N ILE A 17 -12.22 4.96 12.21
CA ILE A 17 -10.79 5.22 12.08
C ILE A 17 -10.45 5.64 10.65
N LEU A 18 -11.00 4.97 9.66
CA LEU A 18 -10.83 5.31 8.25
C LEU A 18 -11.22 6.76 7.98
N HIS A 19 -12.34 7.22 8.51
CA HIS A 19 -12.81 8.58 8.33
C HIS A 19 -11.77 9.61 8.82
N THR A 20 -11.10 9.33 9.92
CA THR A 20 -10.00 10.17 10.41
C THR A 20 -8.79 10.11 9.48
N CYS A 21 -8.41 8.91 9.01
CA CYS A 21 -7.29 8.70 8.11
C CYS A 21 -7.48 9.41 6.76
N MET A 22 -8.69 9.52 6.29
CA MET A 22 -9.01 10.20 5.03
C MET A 22 -8.72 11.70 5.07
N ARG A 23 -8.76 12.30 6.24
CA ARG A 23 -8.62 13.76 6.44
C ARG A 23 -7.26 14.18 6.95
N ASN A 24 -6.57 13.32 7.70
CA ASN A 24 -5.36 13.67 8.43
C ASN A 24 -4.31 12.57 8.34
N ASN A 25 -3.06 12.96 8.51
CA ASN A 25 -2.02 11.98 8.84
C ASN A 25 -2.36 11.41 10.22
N THR A 26 -2.46 10.08 10.31
CA THR A 26 -3.06 9.43 11.47
C THR A 26 -2.17 8.28 11.96
N LEU A 27 -1.94 8.22 13.27
CA LEU A 27 -1.35 7.05 13.92
C LEU A 27 -2.50 6.19 14.46
N VAL A 28 -2.58 4.95 13.97
CA VAL A 28 -3.60 3.99 14.42
C VAL A 28 -2.96 2.97 15.33
N VAL A 29 -3.42 2.92 16.58
CA VAL A 29 -2.95 1.96 17.56
C VAL A 29 -4.11 1.05 17.96
N LEU A 30 -4.01 -0.21 17.58
CA LEU A 30 -5.01 -1.24 17.89
C LEU A 30 -4.31 -2.50 18.36
N PRO A 31 -4.93 -3.29 19.26
CA PRO A 31 -4.42 -4.61 19.61
C PRO A 31 -4.30 -5.51 18.37
N THR A 32 -3.38 -6.46 18.43
CA THR A 32 -3.17 -7.46 17.37
C THR A 32 -4.47 -8.21 17.09
N GLY A 33 -4.77 -8.43 15.82
CA GLY A 33 -5.97 -9.16 15.41
C GLY A 33 -7.22 -8.32 15.21
N LEU A 34 -7.17 -7.00 15.43
CA LEU A 34 -8.32 -6.11 15.22
C LEU A 34 -8.37 -5.47 13.82
N GLY A 35 -7.59 -6.01 12.88
CA GLY A 35 -7.73 -5.62 11.48
C GLY A 35 -7.11 -4.29 11.08
N LYS A 36 -5.94 -3.93 11.63
CA LYS A 36 -5.20 -2.72 11.23
C LYS A 36 -4.88 -2.71 9.72
N THR A 37 -4.47 -3.85 9.18
CA THR A 37 -4.18 -3.99 7.76
C THR A 37 -5.40 -3.68 6.89
N LYS A 38 -6.58 -4.10 7.33
CA LYS A 38 -7.83 -3.80 6.63
C LYS A 38 -8.11 -2.30 6.57
N ILE A 39 -7.80 -1.55 7.63
CA ILE A 39 -7.93 -0.09 7.62
C ILE A 39 -6.99 0.53 6.57
N GLY A 40 -5.75 0.04 6.50
CA GLY A 40 -4.80 0.47 5.46
C GLY A 40 -5.30 0.18 4.05
N ILE A 41 -5.87 -1.01 3.82
CA ILE A 41 -6.46 -1.39 2.54
C ILE A 41 -7.63 -0.48 2.17
N LEU A 42 -8.54 -0.23 3.12
CA LEU A 42 -9.67 0.67 2.93
C LEU A 42 -9.23 2.09 2.55
N ASN A 43 -8.22 2.60 3.25
CA ASN A 43 -7.67 3.93 2.98
C ASN A 43 -6.98 3.98 1.60
N ALA A 44 -6.28 2.93 1.22
CA ALA A 44 -5.65 2.81 -0.09
C ALA A 44 -6.68 2.86 -1.22
N VAL A 45 -7.75 2.10 -1.10
CA VAL A 45 -8.83 2.08 -2.10
C VAL A 45 -9.49 3.46 -2.21
N ASP A 46 -9.78 4.10 -1.09
CA ASP A 46 -10.35 5.45 -1.09
C ASP A 46 -9.45 6.46 -1.78
N ARG A 47 -8.15 6.43 -1.47
CA ARG A 47 -7.18 7.37 -2.07
C ARG A 47 -7.04 7.17 -3.57
N LEU A 48 -6.98 5.93 -4.04
CA LEU A 48 -6.88 5.64 -5.47
C LEU A 48 -8.14 6.05 -6.23
N ASN A 49 -9.30 5.93 -5.61
CA ASN A 49 -10.56 6.38 -6.23
C ASN A 49 -10.63 7.91 -6.32
N LYS A 50 -10.17 8.62 -5.28
CA LYS A 50 -10.15 10.09 -5.28
C LYS A 50 -9.05 10.67 -6.14
N TYR A 51 -7.90 10.02 -6.19
CA TYR A 51 -6.71 10.51 -6.89
C TYR A 51 -6.11 9.39 -7.74
N PRO A 52 -6.70 9.09 -8.92
CA PRO A 52 -6.31 7.92 -9.73
C PRO A 52 -4.86 7.96 -10.24
N LYS A 53 -4.25 9.13 -10.28
CA LYS A 53 -2.88 9.29 -10.75
C LYS A 53 -1.84 9.11 -9.65
N THR A 54 -2.25 8.90 -8.42
CA THR A 54 -1.33 8.70 -7.29
C THR A 54 -0.90 7.25 -7.17
N LYS A 55 0.17 7.05 -6.42
CA LYS A 55 0.65 5.72 -6.03
C LYS A 55 0.62 5.61 -4.51
N ILE A 56 0.48 4.38 -4.03
CA ILE A 56 0.47 4.09 -2.61
C ILE A 56 1.67 3.22 -2.29
N LEU A 57 2.44 3.65 -1.31
CA LEU A 57 3.57 2.90 -0.78
C LEU A 57 3.17 2.35 0.59
N PHE A 58 3.22 1.03 0.72
CA PHE A 58 2.94 0.33 1.97
C PHE A 58 4.24 -0.27 2.50
N LEU A 59 4.71 0.23 3.63
CA LEU A 59 5.97 -0.23 4.22
C LEU A 59 5.70 -1.18 5.38
N THR A 60 6.42 -2.29 5.39
CA THR A 60 6.37 -3.28 6.47
C THR A 60 7.79 -3.62 6.95
N PRO A 61 7.96 -3.93 8.24
CA PRO A 61 9.30 -4.16 8.78
C PRO A 61 9.98 -5.45 8.29
N THR A 62 9.22 -6.44 7.85
CA THR A 62 9.77 -7.75 7.48
C THR A 62 9.21 -8.25 6.15
N LYS A 63 9.98 -9.11 5.48
CA LYS A 63 9.55 -9.75 4.23
C LYS A 63 8.30 -10.61 4.40
N PRO A 64 8.17 -11.47 5.43
CA PRO A 64 6.94 -12.25 5.62
C PRO A 64 5.69 -11.40 5.79
N LEU A 65 5.77 -10.28 6.50
CA LEU A 65 4.66 -9.34 6.62
C LEU A 65 4.31 -8.68 5.30
N ALA A 66 5.32 -8.32 4.51
CA ALA A 66 5.10 -7.76 3.17
C ALA A 66 4.35 -8.75 2.27
N GLU A 67 4.73 -10.01 2.28
CA GLU A 67 4.06 -11.07 1.53
C GLU A 67 2.62 -11.27 1.98
N GLN A 68 2.37 -11.25 3.28
CA GLN A 68 1.03 -11.38 3.86
C GLN A 68 0.13 -10.22 3.44
N ILE A 69 0.63 -9.00 3.50
CA ILE A 69 -0.12 -7.80 3.11
C ILE A 69 -0.40 -7.79 1.61
N PHE A 70 0.56 -8.19 0.80
CA PHE A 70 0.37 -8.36 -0.64
C PHE A 70 -0.78 -9.32 -0.94
N LYS A 71 -0.80 -10.46 -0.27
CA LYS A 71 -1.86 -11.45 -0.42
C LYS A 71 -3.21 -10.88 -0.01
N GLU A 72 -3.29 -10.17 1.11
CA GLU A 72 -4.53 -9.55 1.57
C GLU A 72 -5.06 -8.52 0.57
N PHE A 73 -4.20 -7.68 0.00
CA PHE A 73 -4.60 -6.75 -1.05
C PHE A 73 -5.18 -7.47 -2.26
N LYS A 74 -4.53 -8.53 -2.71
CA LYS A 74 -5.00 -9.32 -3.85
C LYS A 74 -6.36 -9.97 -3.60
N GLU A 75 -6.59 -10.45 -2.38
CA GLU A 75 -7.84 -11.10 -2.00
C GLU A 75 -8.97 -10.13 -1.69
N SER A 76 -8.64 -8.94 -1.17
CA SER A 76 -9.62 -8.00 -0.63
C SER A 76 -9.98 -6.85 -1.56
N THR A 77 -9.28 -6.69 -2.69
CA THR A 77 -9.53 -5.62 -3.65
C THR A 77 -9.49 -6.13 -5.08
N ASN A 78 -10.06 -5.34 -6.00
CA ASN A 78 -9.96 -5.59 -7.43
C ASN A 78 -8.81 -4.81 -8.10
N ILE A 79 -7.87 -4.30 -7.33
CA ILE A 79 -6.70 -3.59 -7.85
C ILE A 79 -5.72 -4.61 -8.44
N GLU A 80 -5.34 -4.42 -9.70
CA GLU A 80 -4.45 -5.36 -10.40
C GLU A 80 -2.97 -4.96 -10.33
N ASN A 81 -2.68 -3.67 -10.28
CA ASN A 81 -1.31 -3.15 -10.35
C ASN A 81 -0.69 -3.03 -8.95
N ILE A 82 -0.59 -4.15 -8.25
CA ILE A 82 0.02 -4.26 -6.92
C ILE A 82 1.36 -4.99 -7.08
N GLU A 83 2.44 -4.39 -6.60
CA GLU A 83 3.78 -4.97 -6.69
C GLU A 83 4.40 -5.15 -5.31
N LEU A 84 5.10 -6.27 -5.14
CA LEU A 84 5.80 -6.63 -3.92
C LEU A 84 7.31 -6.55 -4.18
N PHE A 85 7.99 -5.64 -3.48
CA PHE A 85 9.42 -5.43 -3.62
C PHE A 85 10.17 -5.95 -2.40
N ILE A 86 10.58 -7.22 -2.43
CA ILE A 86 11.28 -7.89 -1.33
C ILE A 86 12.65 -8.46 -1.74
N GLY A 87 13.36 -7.78 -2.59
CA GLY A 87 14.81 -7.95 -2.65
C GLY A 87 15.42 -8.66 -3.86
N THR A 88 14.69 -9.46 -4.64
CA THR A 88 15.31 -10.26 -5.73
C THR A 88 15.04 -9.74 -7.15
N VAL A 89 14.36 -8.62 -7.27
CA VAL A 89 14.02 -8.06 -8.59
C VAL A 89 15.19 -7.21 -9.11
N ALA A 90 15.57 -7.41 -10.37
CA ALA A 90 16.64 -6.64 -11.01
C ALA A 90 16.33 -5.12 -11.01
N PRO A 91 17.35 -4.26 -10.82
CA PRO A 91 17.11 -2.80 -10.73
C PRO A 91 16.37 -2.20 -11.92
N LYS A 92 16.65 -2.66 -13.13
CA LYS A 92 15.96 -2.19 -14.34
C LYS A 92 14.47 -2.52 -14.31
N LYS A 93 14.14 -3.75 -13.88
CA LYS A 93 12.77 -4.21 -13.78
C LYS A 93 12.01 -3.47 -12.67
N ARG A 94 12.67 -3.20 -11.54
CA ARG A 94 12.10 -2.40 -10.44
C ARG A 94 11.71 -1.00 -10.91
N LYS A 95 12.55 -0.35 -11.70
CA LYS A 95 12.28 0.98 -12.24
C LYS A 95 11.02 1.01 -13.11
N GLU A 96 10.85 0.00 -13.96
CA GLU A 96 9.65 -0.13 -14.78
C GLU A 96 8.40 -0.40 -13.94
N LEU A 97 8.50 -1.29 -12.96
CA LEU A 97 7.40 -1.62 -12.05
C LEU A 97 6.98 -0.43 -11.21
N TRP A 98 7.92 0.42 -10.77
CA TRP A 98 7.61 1.66 -10.06
C TRP A 98 6.74 2.61 -10.88
N LYS A 99 6.92 2.63 -12.19
CA LYS A 99 6.11 3.47 -13.08
C LYS A 99 4.68 2.96 -13.23
N GLU A 100 4.51 1.66 -13.33
CA GLU A 100 3.23 1.03 -13.64
C GLU A 100 2.38 0.70 -12.41
N ALA A 101 3.02 0.43 -11.28
CA ALA A 101 2.33 0.00 -10.08
C ALA A 101 1.45 1.10 -9.47
N LYS A 102 0.28 0.73 -9.00
CA LYS A 102 -0.60 1.60 -8.21
C LYS A 102 -0.32 1.47 -6.72
N ILE A 103 -0.04 0.25 -6.26
CA ILE A 103 0.32 -0.05 -4.87
C ILE A 103 1.65 -0.79 -4.88
N ILE A 104 2.56 -0.32 -4.04
CA ILE A 104 3.87 -0.94 -3.86
C ILE A 104 4.01 -1.31 -2.40
N ILE A 105 4.29 -2.58 -2.15
CA ILE A 105 4.53 -3.11 -0.80
C ILE A 105 6.02 -3.45 -0.71
N SER A 106 6.69 -2.86 0.27
CA SER A 106 8.14 -2.98 0.42
C SER A 106 8.55 -2.95 1.88
N THR A 107 9.79 -3.34 2.13
CA THR A 107 10.45 -3.06 3.41
C THR A 107 11.16 -1.71 3.33
N PRO A 108 11.45 -1.04 4.48
CA PRO A 108 12.20 0.21 4.47
C PRO A 108 13.56 0.10 3.78
N GLN A 109 14.25 -1.04 3.95
CA GLN A 109 15.54 -1.29 3.29
C GLN A 109 15.40 -1.37 1.78
N GLY A 110 14.35 -2.04 1.28
CA GLY A 110 14.08 -2.11 -0.15
C GLY A 110 13.81 -0.74 -0.75
N LEU A 111 13.05 0.09 -0.06
CA LEU A 111 12.78 1.48 -0.47
C LEU A 111 14.06 2.31 -0.50
N GLU A 112 14.89 2.22 0.55
CA GLU A 112 16.16 2.92 0.61
C GLU A 112 17.06 2.57 -0.59
N ASN A 113 17.19 1.29 -0.90
CA ASN A 113 17.96 0.83 -2.05
C ASN A 113 17.40 1.37 -3.38
N ASP A 114 16.09 1.43 -3.52
CA ASP A 114 15.45 1.98 -4.72
C ASP A 114 15.70 3.48 -4.88
N ILE A 115 15.72 4.22 -3.78
CA ILE A 115 16.07 5.66 -3.78
C ILE A 115 17.53 5.86 -4.17
N ILE A 116 18.45 5.10 -3.58
CA ILE A 116 19.89 5.17 -3.86
C ILE A 116 20.18 4.84 -5.33
N ASN A 117 19.48 3.86 -5.89
CA ASN A 117 19.69 3.39 -7.27
C ASN A 117 18.86 4.18 -8.31
N ASP A 118 18.24 5.30 -7.92
CA ASP A 118 17.41 6.12 -8.81
C ASP A 118 16.27 5.34 -9.50
N SER A 119 15.80 4.27 -8.88
CA SER A 119 14.67 3.49 -9.40
C SER A 119 13.34 4.21 -9.22
N ILE A 120 13.31 5.23 -8.39
CA ILE A 120 12.12 6.01 -8.06
C ILE A 120 12.31 7.43 -8.59
N ASN A 121 11.30 7.95 -9.29
CA ASN A 121 11.24 9.35 -9.62
C ASN A 121 10.76 10.14 -8.39
N LEU A 122 11.64 10.97 -7.84
CA LEU A 122 11.35 11.78 -6.64
C LEU A 122 10.19 12.76 -6.83
N PHE A 123 9.78 13.03 -8.05
CA PHE A 123 8.61 13.86 -8.34
C PHE A 123 7.29 13.09 -8.26
N CYS A 124 7.31 11.76 -8.13
CA CYS A 124 6.11 10.98 -7.84
C CYS A 124 5.66 11.27 -6.41
N ARG A 125 4.42 11.73 -6.26
CA ARG A 125 3.84 11.90 -4.93
C ARG A 125 3.53 10.53 -4.35
N ILE A 126 4.41 10.05 -3.48
CA ILE A 126 4.24 8.80 -2.75
C ILE A 126 3.61 9.13 -1.41
N LYS A 127 2.50 8.45 -1.09
CA LYS A 127 1.91 8.51 0.24
C LYS A 127 2.26 7.23 0.98
N SER A 128 2.88 7.39 2.15
CA SER A 128 3.28 6.31 3.05
C SER A 128 2.18 6.06 4.09
N PHE A 129 1.99 4.83 4.43
CA PHE A 129 1.15 4.42 5.56
C PHE A 129 2.00 4.02 6.74
#